data_d282209e8efdb1a001f7783a0ce57ef7
#
_entry.id   d282209e8efdb1a001f7783a0ce57ef7
#
_cell.length_a   1.000
_cell.length_b   1.000
_cell.length_c   1.000
_cell.angle_alpha   90.00
_cell.angle_beta   90.00
_cell.angle_gamma   90.00
#
_symmetry.space_group_name_H-M   'P 1'
#
loop_
_entity.id
_entity.type
_entity.pdbx_description
1 polymer ?
#
loop_
_entity_poly.entity_id
_entity_poly.type
_entity_poly.pdbx_seq_one_letter_code
_entity_poly.pdbx_strand_id
1 'polypeptide(L)'
;MLSSKEISTSRMGKEAVIETTMNEALIRLIRSLSASFSNQEQAFENPPLYGNILVRLRPLPQLDPGSLLLEQAYAIASNEPYRVRVLQPTVCPTRGLLILNYAIRDDQRFWGSVEDPQRRSQLTAADLTLLEGCSYQVRETDEGFRGEVEPGCRCLVTRRGKTSYLVSSFELTDDGMSTIDRGYDPATHEHLWGSIAGPFQFKRTDDHSAEIPHHWVTDLKNTGGTVLGNGEDR
;
A
#
# COMPACT_ATOMS: atom_id res chain seq x y z
N MET A 1 44.51 16.51 -7.87
CA MET A 1 43.55 15.94 -8.85
C MET A 1 43.36 14.47 -8.47
N LEU A 2 42.21 14.13 -7.92
CA LEU A 2 41.87 12.73 -7.62
C LEU A 2 41.66 11.98 -8.94
N SER A 3 42.20 10.76 -9.04
CA SER A 3 42.10 9.90 -10.21
C SER A 3 40.65 9.52 -10.51
N SER A 4 40.26 9.42 -11.78
CA SER A 4 38.94 9.00 -12.23
C SER A 4 38.51 7.63 -11.63
N LYS A 5 39.45 6.78 -11.22
CA LYS A 5 39.17 5.51 -10.52
C LYS A 5 38.73 5.72 -9.08
N GLU A 6 39.28 6.68 -8.35
CA GLU A 6 38.91 6.95 -6.94
C GLU A 6 37.51 7.59 -6.84
N ILE A 7 37.15 8.42 -7.83
CA ILE A 7 35.79 9.01 -7.93
C ILE A 7 34.76 7.93 -8.23
N SER A 8 35.08 6.97 -9.10
CA SER A 8 34.15 5.85 -9.45
C SER A 8 33.91 4.92 -8.27
N THR A 9 34.94 4.52 -7.50
CA THR A 9 34.81 3.66 -6.33
C THR A 9 34.02 4.31 -5.18
N SER A 10 34.22 5.61 -4.96
CA SER A 10 33.48 6.37 -3.95
C SER A 10 32.00 6.51 -4.30
N ARG A 11 31.65 6.64 -5.59
CA ARG A 11 30.27 6.72 -6.06
C ARG A 11 29.55 5.38 -5.94
N MET A 12 30.16 4.28 -6.37
CA MET A 12 29.62 2.92 -6.23
C MET A 12 29.37 2.53 -4.76
N GLY A 13 30.28 2.92 -3.85
CA GLY A 13 30.09 2.66 -2.42
C GLY A 13 28.89 3.41 -1.82
N LYS A 14 28.67 4.66 -2.23
CA LYS A 14 27.50 5.45 -1.77
C LYS A 14 26.19 4.93 -2.33
N GLU A 15 26.15 4.55 -3.59
CA GLU A 15 24.96 3.95 -4.23
C GLU A 15 24.55 2.65 -3.53
N ALA A 16 25.51 1.75 -3.25
CA ALA A 16 25.25 0.50 -2.53
C ALA A 16 24.75 0.72 -1.10
N VAL A 17 25.25 1.72 -0.38
CA VAL A 17 24.78 2.06 0.98
C VAL A 17 23.34 2.59 0.94
N ILE A 18 23.02 3.48 0.01
CA ILE A 18 21.66 4.02 -0.15
C ILE A 18 20.68 2.89 -0.47
N GLU A 19 21.04 2.00 -1.36
CA GLU A 19 20.23 0.86 -1.78
C GLU A 19 19.96 -0.10 -0.62
N THR A 20 20.97 -0.44 0.18
CA THR A 20 20.81 -1.27 1.38
C THR A 20 19.85 -0.63 2.38
N THR A 21 19.98 0.68 2.64
CA THR A 21 19.11 1.41 3.56
C THR A 21 17.65 1.42 3.06
N MET A 22 17.44 1.57 1.75
CA MET A 22 16.09 1.57 1.16
C MET A 22 15.44 0.19 1.23
N ASN A 23 16.20 -0.89 1.03
CA ASN A 23 15.67 -2.26 1.16
C ASN A 23 15.32 -2.60 2.62
N GLU A 24 16.07 -2.11 3.59
CA GLU A 24 15.70 -2.22 5.00
C GLU A 24 14.41 -1.48 5.33
N ALA A 25 14.24 -0.25 4.82
CA ALA A 25 13.01 0.51 4.98
C ALA A 25 11.82 -0.19 4.29
N LEU A 26 12.02 -0.79 3.11
CA LEU A 26 11.01 -1.59 2.44
C LEU A 26 10.55 -2.79 3.28
N ILE A 27 11.49 -3.54 3.87
CA ILE A 27 11.17 -4.68 4.73
C ILE A 27 10.39 -4.23 5.97
N ARG A 28 10.77 -3.09 6.58
CA ARG A 28 10.01 -2.51 7.71
C ARG A 28 8.59 -2.13 7.27
N LEU A 29 8.44 -1.47 6.13
CA LEU A 29 7.12 -1.09 5.59
C LEU A 29 6.22 -2.31 5.36
N ILE A 30 6.74 -3.39 4.74
CA ILE A 30 6.01 -4.65 4.52
C ILE A 30 5.55 -5.23 5.86
N ARG A 31 6.41 -5.26 6.88
CA ARG A 31 6.07 -5.76 8.21
C ARG A 31 4.99 -4.92 8.88
N SER A 32 5.14 -3.59 8.86
CA SER A 32 4.18 -2.68 9.46
C SER A 32 2.80 -2.72 8.78
N LEU A 33 2.76 -2.97 7.47
CA LEU A 33 1.50 -3.15 6.74
C LEU A 33 0.87 -4.54 6.97
N SER A 34 1.66 -5.58 7.27
CA SER A 34 1.15 -6.94 7.49
C SER A 34 0.40 -7.06 8.82
N ALA A 35 -0.79 -6.47 8.89
CA ALA A 35 -1.56 -6.32 10.12
C ALA A 35 -3.06 -6.17 9.86
N SER A 36 -3.86 -6.27 10.93
CA SER A 36 -5.25 -5.85 10.96
C SER A 36 -5.40 -4.57 11.78
N PHE A 37 -6.36 -3.74 11.37
CA PHE A 37 -6.62 -2.44 11.98
C PHE A 37 -8.12 -2.19 12.11
N SER A 38 -8.53 -1.46 13.15
CA SER A 38 -9.93 -1.07 13.38
C SER A 38 -10.01 0.37 13.89
N ASN A 39 -10.97 1.13 13.37
CA ASN A 39 -11.32 2.45 13.91
C ASN A 39 -12.52 2.42 14.87
N GLN A 40 -12.76 1.29 15.54
CA GLN A 40 -13.93 1.08 16.40
C GLN A 40 -14.09 2.16 17.46
N GLU A 41 -13.02 2.56 18.14
CA GLU A 41 -13.07 3.61 19.16
C GLU A 41 -13.54 4.93 18.56
N GLN A 42 -12.90 5.38 17.47
CA GLN A 42 -13.30 6.63 16.80
C GLN A 42 -14.75 6.59 16.34
N ALA A 43 -15.21 5.44 15.79
CA ALA A 43 -16.57 5.30 15.31
C ALA A 43 -17.61 5.35 16.46
N PHE A 44 -17.28 4.80 17.63
CA PHE A 44 -18.18 4.83 18.80
C PHE A 44 -18.18 6.18 19.50
N GLU A 45 -17.09 6.90 19.50
CA GLU A 45 -17.01 8.26 20.05
C GLU A 45 -17.67 9.31 19.15
N ASN A 46 -17.74 9.04 17.83
CA ASN A 46 -18.23 9.99 16.83
C ASN A 46 -19.21 9.32 15.84
N PRO A 47 -20.34 8.76 16.31
CA PRO A 47 -21.17 7.85 15.52
C PRO A 47 -21.69 8.39 14.19
N PRO A 48 -22.12 9.65 14.00
CA PRO A 48 -22.58 10.06 12.68
C PRO A 48 -21.47 10.39 11.68
N LEU A 49 -20.22 10.55 12.16
CA LEU A 49 -19.11 11.06 11.36
C LEU A 49 -18.26 9.92 10.77
N TYR A 50 -18.12 8.83 11.51
CA TYR A 50 -17.24 7.71 11.12
C TYR A 50 -17.99 6.38 11.20
N GLY A 51 -17.97 5.63 10.09
CA GLY A 51 -18.36 4.22 10.10
C GLY A 51 -17.30 3.39 10.81
N ASN A 52 -17.72 2.30 11.50
CA ASN A 52 -16.79 1.32 12.05
C ASN A 52 -16.25 0.44 10.92
N ILE A 53 -14.96 0.58 10.60
CA ILE A 53 -14.29 -0.06 9.48
C ILE A 53 -13.17 -0.96 9.98
N LEU A 54 -13.04 -2.11 9.37
CA LEU A 54 -11.92 -3.04 9.49
C LEU A 54 -11.05 -2.93 8.25
N VAL A 55 -9.73 -2.82 8.46
CA VAL A 55 -8.71 -2.86 7.41
C VAL A 55 -7.80 -4.04 7.73
N ARG A 56 -7.70 -5.02 6.82
CA ARG A 56 -6.94 -6.25 7.05
C ARG A 56 -5.99 -6.48 5.90
N LEU A 57 -4.70 -6.69 6.20
CA LEU A 57 -3.67 -6.97 5.21
C LEU A 57 -2.95 -8.27 5.54
N ARG A 58 -2.87 -9.16 4.55
CA ARG A 58 -2.19 -10.45 4.66
C ARG A 58 -1.17 -10.65 3.55
N PRO A 59 0.02 -11.19 3.84
CA PRO A 59 1.00 -11.57 2.83
C PRO A 59 0.45 -12.55 1.79
N LEU A 60 0.90 -12.40 0.55
CA LEU A 60 0.62 -13.26 -0.60
C LEU A 60 1.90 -13.96 -1.05
N PRO A 61 2.34 -15.05 -0.37
CA PRO A 61 3.63 -15.72 -0.64
C PRO A 61 3.82 -16.20 -2.07
N GLN A 62 2.74 -16.43 -2.80
CA GLN A 62 2.74 -16.91 -4.19
C GLN A 62 2.92 -15.79 -5.23
N LEU A 63 2.97 -14.54 -4.81
CA LEU A 63 3.21 -13.38 -5.67
C LEU A 63 4.60 -12.78 -5.39
N ASP A 64 4.94 -11.73 -6.12
CA ASP A 64 6.20 -11.01 -5.95
C ASP A 64 6.40 -10.52 -4.50
N PRO A 65 7.65 -10.44 -4.02
CA PRO A 65 7.95 -10.00 -2.66
C PRO A 65 7.27 -8.69 -2.29
N GLY A 66 6.69 -8.66 -1.10
CA GLY A 66 5.95 -7.51 -0.59
C GLY A 66 4.47 -7.47 -0.94
N SER A 67 3.96 -8.37 -1.79
CA SER A 67 2.54 -8.39 -2.15
C SER A 67 1.64 -8.72 -0.97
N LEU A 68 0.67 -7.84 -0.69
CA LEU A 68 -0.28 -7.96 0.42
C LEU A 68 -1.71 -7.90 -0.10
N LEU A 69 -2.54 -8.86 0.27
CA LEU A 69 -3.99 -8.76 0.09
C LEU A 69 -4.55 -7.74 1.09
N LEU A 70 -5.24 -6.74 0.61
CA LEU A 70 -5.99 -5.77 1.41
C LEU A 70 -7.48 -6.04 1.30
N GLU A 71 -8.16 -6.17 2.43
CA GLU A 71 -9.61 -6.06 2.52
C GLU A 71 -10.03 -4.93 3.45
N GLN A 72 -11.01 -4.13 3.00
CA GLN A 72 -11.67 -3.11 3.82
C GLN A 72 -13.17 -3.40 3.84
N ALA A 73 -13.73 -3.50 5.04
CA ALA A 73 -15.15 -3.80 5.26
C ALA A 73 -15.71 -2.97 6.40
N TYR A 74 -17.03 -2.70 6.37
CA TYR A 74 -17.71 -2.27 7.57
C TYR A 74 -17.76 -3.43 8.58
N ALA A 75 -17.54 -3.16 9.87
CA ALA A 75 -17.52 -4.20 10.90
C ALA A 75 -18.84 -4.99 10.98
N ILE A 76 -19.96 -4.34 10.70
CA ILE A 76 -21.29 -4.97 10.65
C ILE A 76 -21.49 -5.92 9.45
N ALA A 77 -20.66 -5.78 8.40
CA ALA A 77 -20.68 -6.58 7.18
C ALA A 77 -19.26 -7.03 6.80
N SER A 78 -18.54 -7.60 7.75
CA SER A 78 -17.12 -7.94 7.61
C SER A 78 -16.84 -8.97 6.50
N ASN A 79 -17.84 -9.74 6.10
CA ASN A 79 -17.76 -10.75 5.02
C ASN A 79 -18.02 -10.15 3.62
N GLU A 80 -18.47 -8.89 3.55
CA GLU A 80 -18.77 -8.17 2.32
C GLU A 80 -17.87 -6.93 2.20
N PRO A 81 -16.59 -7.12 1.91
CA PRO A 81 -15.65 -6.00 1.82
C PRO A 81 -16.05 -5.07 0.67
N TYR A 82 -16.12 -3.78 0.95
CA TYR A 82 -16.37 -2.77 -0.08
C TYR A 82 -15.13 -2.45 -0.93
N ARG A 83 -13.95 -2.94 -0.50
CA ARG A 83 -12.68 -2.81 -1.23
C ARG A 83 -11.81 -4.03 -1.00
N VAL A 84 -11.38 -4.65 -2.10
CA VAL A 84 -10.36 -5.71 -2.11
C VAL A 84 -9.29 -5.30 -3.11
N ARG A 85 -8.02 -5.34 -2.70
CA ARG A 85 -6.87 -4.91 -3.52
C ARG A 85 -5.65 -5.78 -3.24
N VAL A 86 -4.68 -5.75 -4.13
CA VAL A 86 -3.31 -6.13 -3.80
C VAL A 86 -2.47 -4.87 -3.72
N LEU A 87 -1.82 -4.67 -2.59
CA LEU A 87 -0.81 -3.64 -2.39
C LEU A 87 0.57 -4.28 -2.47
N GLN A 88 1.47 -3.66 -3.23
CA GLN A 88 2.84 -4.15 -3.38
C GLN A 88 3.83 -3.04 -3.06
N PRO A 89 4.31 -2.95 -1.81
CA PRO A 89 5.46 -2.14 -1.46
C PRO A 89 6.69 -2.53 -2.29
N THR A 90 7.37 -1.54 -2.84
CA THR A 90 8.56 -1.73 -3.69
C THR A 90 9.49 -0.52 -3.61
N VAL A 91 10.71 -0.65 -4.12
CA VAL A 91 11.67 0.45 -4.29
C VAL A 91 11.76 0.81 -5.76
N CYS A 92 11.58 2.09 -6.06
CA CYS A 92 11.86 2.65 -7.38
C CYS A 92 13.15 3.48 -7.30
N PRO A 93 14.18 3.23 -8.14
CA PRO A 93 15.47 3.93 -8.08
C PRO A 93 15.37 5.46 -8.17
N THR A 94 14.35 5.97 -8.87
CA THR A 94 14.15 7.41 -9.09
C THR A 94 13.10 8.05 -8.18
N ARG A 95 12.19 7.24 -7.58
CA ARG A 95 11.06 7.74 -6.78
C ARG A 95 11.08 7.28 -5.32
N GLY A 96 12.03 6.42 -4.94
CA GLY A 96 12.11 5.88 -3.58
C GLY A 96 11.09 4.78 -3.31
N LEU A 97 10.60 4.71 -2.07
CA LEU A 97 9.58 3.74 -1.66
C LEU A 97 8.23 4.05 -2.33
N LEU A 98 7.63 3.02 -2.89
CA LEU A 98 6.29 3.06 -3.47
C LEU A 98 5.42 1.94 -2.89
N ILE A 99 4.10 2.12 -2.94
CA ILE A 99 3.14 1.03 -2.83
C ILE A 99 2.34 1.01 -4.12
N LEU A 100 2.57 0.01 -4.95
CA LEU A 100 1.76 -0.22 -6.15
C LEU A 100 0.39 -0.75 -5.72
N ASN A 101 -0.67 -0.28 -6.40
CA ASN A 101 -2.04 -0.61 -6.05
C ASN A 101 -2.71 -1.34 -7.22
N TYR A 102 -3.08 -2.60 -7.00
CA TYR A 102 -3.70 -3.44 -8.04
C TYR A 102 -5.17 -3.71 -7.71
N ALA A 103 -6.01 -3.57 -8.74
CA ALA A 103 -7.35 -4.16 -8.73
C ALA A 103 -7.25 -5.67 -8.95
N ILE A 104 -8.18 -6.41 -8.36
CA ILE A 104 -8.34 -7.84 -8.58
C ILE A 104 -9.52 -8.03 -9.53
N ARG A 105 -9.31 -8.77 -10.61
CA ARG A 105 -10.38 -9.19 -11.52
C ARG A 105 -11.29 -10.16 -10.79
N ASP A 106 -12.61 -9.91 -10.83
CA ASP A 106 -13.60 -10.73 -10.12
C ASP A 106 -13.25 -10.85 -8.61
N ASP A 107 -13.09 -9.70 -7.95
CA ASP A 107 -12.64 -9.59 -6.57
C ASP A 107 -13.57 -10.31 -5.58
N GLN A 108 -14.86 -10.52 -5.93
CA GLN A 108 -15.82 -11.24 -5.10
C GLN A 108 -15.39 -12.69 -4.81
N ARG A 109 -14.64 -13.32 -5.72
CA ARG A 109 -14.04 -14.65 -5.49
C ARG A 109 -13.11 -14.68 -4.28
N PHE A 110 -12.55 -13.55 -3.94
CA PHE A 110 -11.55 -13.39 -2.88
C PHE A 110 -12.08 -12.71 -1.62
N TRP A 111 -13.39 -12.43 -1.54
CA TRP A 111 -13.98 -11.89 -0.33
C TRP A 111 -13.79 -12.84 0.86
N GLY A 112 -13.29 -12.30 1.99
CA GLY A 112 -12.95 -13.08 3.18
C GLY A 112 -11.62 -13.86 3.08
N SER A 113 -10.86 -13.72 1.98
CA SER A 113 -9.59 -14.43 1.80
C SER A 113 -8.52 -14.01 2.80
N VAL A 114 -8.64 -12.86 3.45
CA VAL A 114 -7.75 -12.48 4.56
C VAL A 114 -7.81 -13.49 5.71
N GLU A 115 -8.94 -14.18 5.90
CA GLU A 115 -9.13 -15.23 6.92
C GLU A 115 -9.08 -16.65 6.35
N ASP A 116 -9.01 -16.81 5.02
CA ASP A 116 -8.99 -18.10 4.33
C ASP A 116 -7.68 -18.25 3.53
N PRO A 117 -6.63 -18.86 4.10
CA PRO A 117 -5.34 -19.06 3.42
C PRO A 117 -5.45 -19.88 2.14
N GLN A 118 -6.37 -20.85 2.06
CA GLN A 118 -6.55 -21.69 0.88
C GLN A 118 -7.12 -20.87 -0.28
N ARG A 119 -8.13 -20.05 -0.02
CA ARG A 119 -8.70 -19.14 -1.02
C ARG A 119 -7.67 -18.07 -1.41
N ARG A 120 -6.97 -17.50 -0.43
CA ARG A 120 -5.91 -16.50 -0.66
C ARG A 120 -4.79 -17.02 -1.57
N SER A 121 -4.40 -18.29 -1.44
CA SER A 121 -3.35 -18.91 -2.27
C SER A 121 -3.74 -19.10 -3.74
N GLN A 122 -5.02 -18.99 -4.09
CA GLN A 122 -5.49 -19.13 -5.48
C GLN A 122 -5.33 -17.82 -6.27
N LEU A 123 -5.02 -16.70 -5.60
CA LEU A 123 -4.79 -15.42 -6.28
C LEU A 123 -3.47 -15.47 -7.04
N THR A 124 -3.51 -15.13 -8.32
CA THR A 124 -2.36 -15.16 -9.23
C THR A 124 -2.09 -13.77 -9.83
N ALA A 125 -0.92 -13.58 -10.40
CA ALA A 125 -0.58 -12.33 -11.10
C ALA A 125 -1.53 -12.05 -12.29
N ALA A 126 -2.11 -13.08 -12.92
CA ALA A 126 -3.07 -12.92 -14.00
C ALA A 126 -4.41 -12.30 -13.56
N ASP A 127 -4.73 -12.34 -12.26
CA ASP A 127 -5.92 -11.72 -11.70
C ASP A 127 -5.73 -10.23 -11.42
N LEU A 128 -4.50 -9.72 -11.51
CA LEU A 128 -4.14 -8.37 -11.11
C LEU A 128 -4.12 -7.40 -12.28
N THR A 129 -4.59 -6.17 -12.03
CA THR A 129 -4.48 -5.04 -12.96
C THR A 129 -3.99 -3.83 -12.18
N LEU A 130 -2.83 -3.28 -12.58
CA LEU A 130 -2.29 -2.07 -11.96
C LEU A 130 -3.27 -0.91 -12.14
N LEU A 131 -3.58 -0.23 -11.04
CA LEU A 131 -4.37 0.99 -11.06
C LEU A 131 -3.43 2.17 -11.32
N GLU A 132 -3.30 2.55 -12.58
CA GLU A 132 -2.42 3.65 -12.98
C GLU A 132 -2.76 4.95 -12.27
N GLY A 133 -1.74 5.66 -11.81
CA GLY A 133 -1.90 6.89 -11.05
C GLY A 133 -2.40 6.72 -9.60
N CYS A 134 -2.67 5.48 -9.16
CA CYS A 134 -3.19 5.16 -7.83
C CYS A 134 -2.15 4.55 -6.88
N SER A 135 -0.89 4.50 -7.28
CA SER A 135 0.21 4.08 -6.40
C SER A 135 0.50 5.17 -5.37
N TYR A 136 1.08 4.77 -4.25
CA TYR A 136 1.49 5.72 -3.22
C TYR A 136 2.99 5.95 -3.30
N GLN A 137 3.40 7.21 -3.17
CA GLN A 137 4.77 7.57 -2.82
C GLN A 137 4.89 7.55 -1.31
N VAL A 138 5.87 6.82 -0.79
CA VAL A 138 6.03 6.59 0.64
C VAL A 138 7.37 7.16 1.11
N ARG A 139 7.36 7.74 2.29
CA ARG A 139 8.56 8.18 2.99
C ARG A 139 8.57 7.66 4.41
N GLU A 140 9.72 7.34 4.92
CA GLU A 140 9.93 7.05 6.32
C GLU A 140 9.87 8.33 7.14
N THR A 141 9.36 8.23 8.35
CA THR A 141 9.30 9.30 9.36
C THR A 141 9.89 8.78 10.67
N ASP A 142 10.06 9.65 11.66
CA ASP A 142 10.57 9.25 12.97
C ASP A 142 9.65 8.25 13.69
N GLU A 143 8.33 8.26 13.36
CA GLU A 143 7.32 7.41 13.98
C GLU A 143 6.88 6.22 13.12
N GLY A 144 7.37 6.10 11.88
CA GLY A 144 6.97 5.05 10.95
C GLY A 144 6.98 5.48 9.49
N PHE A 145 5.83 5.48 8.81
CA PHE A 145 5.73 5.79 7.39
C PHE A 145 4.57 6.74 7.08
N ARG A 146 4.78 7.59 6.09
CA ARG A 146 3.73 8.40 5.48
C ARG A 146 3.68 8.15 3.98
N GLY A 147 2.48 7.92 3.44
CA GLY A 147 2.25 7.74 2.02
C GLY A 147 1.20 8.69 1.49
N GLU A 148 1.40 9.12 0.25
CA GLU A 148 0.46 9.97 -0.49
C GLU A 148 0.27 9.38 -1.88
N VAL A 149 -0.97 9.37 -2.40
CA VAL A 149 -1.24 8.92 -3.76
C VAL A 149 -0.47 9.78 -4.76
N GLU A 150 -0.07 9.19 -5.88
CA GLU A 150 0.69 9.89 -6.92
C GLU A 150 0.05 11.23 -7.32
N PRO A 151 0.86 12.29 -7.47
CA PRO A 151 0.36 13.62 -7.81
C PRO A 151 -0.24 13.66 -9.23
N GLY A 152 -0.96 14.74 -9.54
CA GLY A 152 -1.48 15.03 -10.87
C GLY A 152 -2.91 14.58 -11.11
N CYS A 153 -3.68 14.27 -10.06
CA CYS A 153 -5.11 13.92 -10.13
C CYS A 153 -5.41 12.71 -11.05
N ARG A 154 -4.45 11.78 -11.18
CA ARG A 154 -4.50 10.66 -12.14
C ARG A 154 -5.18 9.41 -11.59
N CYS A 155 -5.35 9.29 -10.28
CA CYS A 155 -6.06 8.16 -9.70
C CYS A 155 -7.56 8.33 -9.88
N LEU A 156 -8.10 7.78 -10.97
CA LEU A 156 -9.52 7.89 -11.29
C LEU A 156 -10.31 6.77 -10.63
N VAL A 157 -11.40 7.14 -9.97
CA VAL A 157 -12.32 6.22 -9.29
C VAL A 157 -13.73 6.47 -9.78
N THR A 158 -14.38 5.42 -10.29
CA THR A 158 -15.78 5.48 -10.69
C THR A 158 -16.66 4.86 -9.61
N ARG A 159 -17.60 5.64 -9.08
CA ARG A 159 -18.60 5.21 -8.10
C ARG A 159 -19.98 5.60 -8.59
N ARG A 160 -20.89 4.64 -8.65
CA ARG A 160 -22.30 4.85 -9.09
C ARG A 160 -22.39 5.60 -10.44
N GLY A 161 -21.50 5.26 -11.38
CA GLY A 161 -21.47 5.88 -12.71
C GLY A 161 -20.83 7.28 -12.77
N LYS A 162 -20.37 7.83 -11.65
CA LYS A 162 -19.68 9.12 -11.60
C LYS A 162 -18.18 8.93 -11.39
N THR A 163 -17.36 9.51 -12.24
CA THR A 163 -15.89 9.49 -12.15
C THR A 163 -15.39 10.66 -11.28
N SER A 164 -14.45 10.38 -10.41
CA SER A 164 -13.72 11.34 -9.59
C SER A 164 -12.23 11.02 -9.61
N TYR A 165 -11.36 11.98 -9.33
CA TYR A 165 -10.00 11.66 -8.95
C TYR A 165 -9.86 11.55 -7.43
N LEU A 166 -9.01 10.62 -7.01
CA LEU A 166 -8.73 10.37 -5.60
C LEU A 166 -7.54 11.20 -5.12
N VAL A 167 -7.71 11.89 -4.02
CA VAL A 167 -6.64 12.39 -3.16
C VAL A 167 -6.64 11.53 -1.90
N SER A 168 -5.53 10.88 -1.62
CA SER A 168 -5.41 9.93 -0.53
C SER A 168 -4.06 10.04 0.14
N SER A 169 -4.04 9.94 1.46
CA SER A 169 -2.82 9.82 2.25
C SER A 169 -3.02 8.91 3.44
N PHE A 170 -1.92 8.35 3.94
CA PHE A 170 -1.89 7.60 5.19
C PHE A 170 -0.65 7.94 6.01
N GLU A 171 -0.77 7.75 7.31
CA GLU A 171 0.33 7.67 8.26
C GLU A 171 0.24 6.32 8.95
N LEU A 172 1.35 5.58 9.02
CA LEU A 172 1.43 4.23 9.59
C LEU A 172 2.50 4.24 10.67
N THR A 173 2.11 3.85 11.87
CA THR A 173 2.98 3.72 13.05
C THR A 173 2.92 2.30 13.59
N ASP A 174 3.69 2.02 14.65
CA ASP A 174 3.62 0.72 15.32
C ASP A 174 2.24 0.48 15.96
N ASP A 175 1.59 1.54 16.45
CA ASP A 175 0.30 1.43 17.16
C ASP A 175 -0.91 1.41 16.23
N GLY A 176 -0.78 1.93 15.00
CA GLY A 176 -1.95 2.04 14.12
C GLY A 176 -1.70 2.77 12.82
N MET A 177 -2.79 3.22 12.25
CA MET A 177 -2.79 3.89 10.94
C MET A 177 -3.81 5.02 10.93
N SER A 178 -3.44 6.16 10.36
CA SER A 178 -4.35 7.25 10.02
C SER A 178 -4.50 7.34 8.51
N THR A 179 -5.73 7.44 8.01
CA THR A 179 -5.97 7.56 6.56
C THR A 179 -7.01 8.61 6.24
N ILE A 180 -6.84 9.26 5.09
CA ILE A 180 -7.85 10.16 4.54
C ILE A 180 -7.98 9.95 3.04
N ASP A 181 -9.20 9.63 2.60
CA ASP A 181 -9.58 9.47 1.20
C ASP A 181 -10.61 10.53 0.83
N ARG A 182 -10.37 11.27 -0.25
CA ARG A 182 -11.30 12.26 -0.81
C ARG A 182 -11.37 12.14 -2.32
N GLY A 183 -12.58 12.13 -2.86
CA GLY A 183 -12.83 12.15 -4.29
C GLY A 183 -13.29 13.52 -4.75
N TYR A 184 -12.69 14.00 -5.84
CA TYR A 184 -12.99 15.31 -6.42
C TYR A 184 -13.42 15.16 -7.88
N ASP A 185 -14.24 16.10 -8.35
CA ASP A 185 -14.64 16.18 -9.76
C ASP A 185 -13.44 16.55 -10.63
N PRO A 186 -13.15 15.80 -11.72
CA PRO A 186 -11.99 16.08 -12.57
C PRO A 186 -12.02 17.43 -13.29
N ALA A 187 -13.21 18.00 -13.52
CA ALA A 187 -13.38 19.25 -14.26
C ALA A 187 -13.48 20.47 -13.32
N THR A 188 -14.22 20.34 -12.21
CA THR A 188 -14.52 21.48 -11.31
C THR A 188 -13.66 21.48 -10.05
N HIS A 189 -12.99 20.36 -9.73
CA HIS A 189 -12.27 20.13 -8.47
C HIS A 189 -13.15 20.21 -7.22
N GLU A 190 -14.47 20.11 -7.36
CA GLU A 190 -15.40 20.07 -6.23
C GLU A 190 -15.28 18.72 -5.49
N HIS A 191 -15.36 18.78 -4.16
CA HIS A 191 -15.38 17.58 -3.33
C HIS A 191 -16.69 16.81 -3.53
N LEU A 192 -16.59 15.52 -3.92
CA LEU A 192 -17.74 14.66 -4.22
C LEU A 192 -18.02 13.63 -3.14
N TRP A 193 -16.98 13.09 -2.52
CA TRP A 193 -17.09 12.04 -1.49
C TRP A 193 -15.81 11.94 -0.66
N GLY A 194 -15.90 11.22 0.43
CA GLY A 194 -14.81 11.00 1.37
C GLY A 194 -15.01 11.76 2.66
N SER A 195 -14.07 11.65 3.58
CA SER A 195 -14.19 12.23 4.91
C SER A 195 -14.13 13.77 4.87
N ILE A 196 -15.14 14.40 5.45
CA ILE A 196 -15.17 15.85 5.74
C ILE A 196 -14.80 16.13 7.20
N ALA A 197 -14.87 15.14 8.08
CA ALA A 197 -14.64 15.26 9.51
C ALA A 197 -13.15 15.07 9.90
N GLY A 198 -12.30 14.72 8.94
CA GLY A 198 -10.88 14.45 9.17
C GLY A 198 -10.49 13.00 8.84
N PRO A 199 -9.26 12.60 9.18
CA PRO A 199 -8.77 11.25 8.90
C PRO A 199 -9.48 10.20 9.75
N PHE A 200 -9.57 8.99 9.19
CA PHE A 200 -9.90 7.79 9.95
C PHE A 200 -8.69 7.40 10.79
N GLN A 201 -8.92 7.10 12.07
CA GLN A 201 -7.90 6.68 13.03
C GLN A 201 -8.09 5.22 13.37
N PHE A 202 -7.17 4.39 12.91
CA PHE A 202 -7.21 2.95 13.10
C PHE A 202 -6.18 2.53 14.14
N LYS A 203 -6.58 1.72 15.11
CA LYS A 203 -5.66 1.00 15.99
C LYS A 203 -5.28 -0.33 15.38
N ARG A 204 -4.04 -0.74 15.56
CA ARG A 204 -3.59 -2.10 15.21
C ARG A 204 -4.27 -3.09 16.14
N THR A 205 -4.91 -4.12 15.57
CA THR A 205 -5.58 -5.19 16.34
C THR A 205 -4.81 -6.49 16.31
N ASP A 206 -4.17 -6.82 15.19
CA ASP A 206 -3.41 -8.05 15.02
C ASP A 206 -2.17 -7.82 14.18
N ASP A 207 -1.11 -8.56 14.46
CA ASP A 207 0.14 -8.59 13.70
C ASP A 207 0.22 -9.87 12.86
N HIS A 208 0.44 -9.71 11.57
CA HIS A 208 0.58 -10.80 10.60
C HIS A 208 1.98 -10.87 10.00
N SER A 209 2.95 -10.15 10.55
CA SER A 209 4.32 -10.10 10.07
C SER A 209 5.03 -11.47 10.10
N ALA A 210 4.58 -12.37 10.97
CA ALA A 210 5.07 -13.75 11.03
C ALA A 210 4.68 -14.59 9.78
N GLU A 211 3.67 -14.17 9.01
CA GLU A 211 3.28 -14.82 7.75
C GLU A 211 4.18 -14.40 6.55
N ILE A 212 5.06 -13.42 6.73
CA ILE A 212 5.98 -12.96 5.69
C ILE A 212 7.00 -14.06 5.41
N PRO A 213 7.13 -14.54 4.15
CA PRO A 213 8.08 -15.59 3.82
C PRO A 213 9.52 -15.16 4.09
N HIS A 214 10.31 -16.02 4.68
CA HIS A 214 11.71 -15.72 5.00
C HIS A 214 12.52 -15.37 3.74
N HIS A 215 12.23 -16.02 2.61
CA HIS A 215 12.91 -15.75 1.34
C HIS A 215 12.68 -14.30 0.87
N TRP A 216 11.51 -13.68 1.08
CA TRP A 216 11.28 -12.28 0.74
C TRP A 216 12.31 -11.35 1.40
N VAL A 217 12.57 -11.58 2.69
CA VAL A 217 13.55 -10.78 3.45
C VAL A 217 14.96 -10.99 2.91
N THR A 218 15.29 -12.24 2.54
CA THR A 218 16.60 -12.58 1.97
C THR A 218 16.77 -12.00 0.57
N ASP A 219 15.77 -12.16 -0.29
CA ASP A 219 15.80 -11.68 -1.67
C ASP A 219 15.88 -10.15 -1.71
N LEU A 220 15.07 -9.45 -0.92
CA LEU A 220 15.10 -7.99 -0.82
C LEU A 220 16.41 -7.44 -0.22
N LYS A 221 17.12 -8.20 0.60
CA LYS A 221 18.45 -7.83 1.10
C LYS A 221 19.55 -8.05 0.06
N ASN A 222 19.41 -9.08 -0.78
CA ASN A 222 20.44 -9.51 -1.71
C ASN A 222 20.29 -8.90 -3.11
N THR A 223 19.08 -8.56 -3.50
CA THR A 223 18.81 -7.86 -4.76
C THR A 223 18.79 -6.36 -4.47
N GLY A 224 19.76 -5.65 -4.95
CA GLY A 224 19.60 -4.24 -5.20
C GLY A 224 18.37 -4.07 -6.11
N GLY A 225 17.30 -3.54 -5.55
CA GLY A 225 15.94 -3.36 -6.10
C GLY A 225 15.69 -4.00 -7.46
N THR A 226 14.97 -5.12 -7.49
CA THR A 226 14.48 -5.67 -8.76
C THR A 226 13.50 -4.68 -9.35
N VAL A 227 13.98 -3.90 -10.31
CA VAL A 227 13.15 -3.10 -11.20
C VAL A 227 12.29 -4.09 -11.98
N LEU A 228 10.99 -4.17 -11.65
CA LEU A 228 10.03 -4.77 -12.58
C LEU A 228 10.17 -3.98 -13.88
N GLY A 229 10.69 -4.66 -14.91
CA GLY A 229 10.92 -4.07 -16.22
C GLY A 229 9.64 -3.46 -16.74
N ASN A 230 9.66 -2.16 -16.90
CA ASN A 230 8.62 -1.44 -17.60
C ASN A 230 8.54 -1.99 -19.02
N GLY A 231 7.35 -2.42 -19.38
CA GLY A 231 6.98 -2.54 -20.78
C GLY A 231 7.38 -1.27 -21.51
N GLU A 232 8.10 -1.47 -22.57
CA GLU A 232 8.74 -0.52 -23.47
C GLU A 232 7.85 0.68 -23.84
N ASP A 233 8.49 1.83 -23.91
CA ASP A 233 8.08 2.96 -24.75
C ASP A 233 7.63 2.48 -26.13
N ARG A 234 6.35 2.67 -26.43
CA ARG A 234 5.83 2.83 -27.78
C ARG A 234 4.63 3.77 -27.79
#